data_6750a9447217eb82429913a79bd3ae3c
#
_entry.id   6750a9447217eb82429913a79bd3ae3c
#
_cell.length_a   1.000
_cell.length_b   1.000
_cell.length_c   1.000
_cell.angle_alpha   90.00
_cell.angle_beta   90.00
_cell.angle_gamma   90.00
#
_symmetry.space_group_name_H-M   'P 1'
#
loop_
_entity.id
_entity.type
_entity.pdbx_description
1 polymer ?
#
loop_
_entity_poly.entity_id
_entity_poly.type
_entity_poly.pdbx_seq_one_letter_code
_entity_poly.pdbx_strand_id
1 'polypeptide(L)'
;MALTQYPWLEEAAARLDAMRERLPNAILIHGMPGVGTFELARWFAERLLCESPKADGSPCGKCPGCRMMHANGHPDCRIVVSEFLANALDLPYTPPETSSSSKKLSREIRIHQFRALTDFLTMAPSRGGRRCVLVYPADMVLSLIHI
;
A
#
# COMPACT_ATOMS: atom_id res chain seq x y z
N MET A 1 10.73 -1.72 -6.37
CA MET A 1 10.17 -2.87 -7.14
C MET A 1 10.07 -2.46 -8.61
N ALA A 2 10.58 -3.23 -9.55
CA ALA A 2 10.53 -2.86 -10.97
C ALA A 2 9.25 -3.44 -11.59
N LEU A 3 8.48 -2.63 -12.32
CA LEU A 3 7.31 -3.11 -13.08
C LEU A 3 7.70 -3.91 -14.32
N THR A 4 8.99 -4.09 -14.59
CA THR A 4 9.51 -4.86 -15.74
C THR A 4 8.98 -6.29 -15.84
N GLN A 5 8.48 -6.85 -14.73
CA GLN A 5 7.84 -8.17 -14.72
C GLN A 5 6.37 -8.12 -15.18
N TYR A 6 5.80 -6.93 -15.32
CA TYR A 6 4.39 -6.70 -15.66
C TYR A 6 4.25 -5.67 -16.79
N PRO A 7 4.71 -5.98 -18.02
CA PRO A 7 4.71 -5.00 -19.13
C PRO A 7 3.31 -4.46 -19.45
N TRP A 8 2.26 -5.22 -19.21
CA TRP A 8 0.87 -4.77 -19.39
C TRP A 8 0.42 -3.69 -18.39
N LEU A 9 1.18 -3.44 -17.31
CA LEU A 9 0.90 -2.38 -16.35
C LEU A 9 1.55 -1.04 -16.70
N GLU A 10 2.37 -0.96 -17.73
CA GLU A 10 3.10 0.26 -18.09
C GLU A 10 2.17 1.44 -18.39
N GLU A 11 1.08 1.21 -19.14
CA GLU A 11 0.09 2.25 -19.40
C GLU A 11 -0.60 2.75 -18.12
N ALA A 12 -0.99 1.83 -17.24
CA ALA A 12 -1.61 2.18 -15.96
C ALA A 12 -0.62 2.93 -15.05
N ALA A 13 0.65 2.53 -15.05
CA ALA A 13 1.71 3.21 -14.31
C ALA A 13 1.93 4.64 -14.83
N ALA A 14 1.96 4.84 -16.14
CA ALA A 14 2.09 6.15 -16.76
C ALA A 14 0.89 7.06 -16.40
N ARG A 15 -0.33 6.53 -16.38
CA ARG A 15 -1.54 7.26 -15.96
C ARG A 15 -1.44 7.69 -14.48
N LEU A 16 -0.97 6.82 -13.60
CA LEU A 16 -0.75 7.14 -12.19
C LEU A 16 0.32 8.22 -12.01
N ASP A 17 1.44 8.13 -12.74
CA ASP A 17 2.51 9.12 -12.66
C ASP A 17 2.07 10.50 -13.20
N ALA A 18 1.24 10.54 -14.22
CA ALA A 18 0.67 11.78 -14.74
C ALA A 18 -0.23 12.49 -13.72
N MET A 19 -0.89 11.76 -12.82
CA MET A 19 -1.71 12.34 -11.75
C MET A 19 -0.88 12.86 -10.56
N ARG A 20 0.41 12.61 -10.51
CA ARG A 20 1.28 12.90 -9.35
C ARG A 20 1.28 14.36 -8.91
N GLU A 21 1.15 15.30 -9.82
CA GLU A 21 1.14 16.73 -9.49
C GLU A 21 -0.18 17.18 -8.85
N ARG A 22 -1.27 16.51 -9.21
CA ARG A 22 -2.63 16.79 -8.73
C ARG A 22 -3.30 15.51 -8.24
N LEU A 23 -2.72 14.90 -7.21
CA LEU A 23 -3.24 13.65 -6.64
C LEU A 23 -4.62 13.87 -6.01
N PRO A 24 -5.60 13.02 -6.34
CA PRO A 24 -6.84 12.93 -5.58
C PRO A 24 -6.57 12.33 -4.19
N ASN A 25 -7.49 12.54 -3.25
CA ASN A 25 -7.39 11.99 -1.89
C ASN A 25 -7.45 10.45 -1.86
N ALA A 26 -8.10 9.84 -2.85
CA ALA A 26 -8.17 8.38 -2.99
C ALA A 26 -8.09 7.97 -4.46
N ILE A 27 -7.44 6.84 -4.72
CA ILE A 27 -7.32 6.23 -6.04
C ILE A 27 -7.79 4.78 -5.93
N LEU A 28 -8.74 4.41 -6.76
CA LEU A 28 -9.15 3.02 -6.90
C LEU A 28 -8.43 2.39 -8.11
N ILE A 29 -7.61 1.39 -7.83
CA ILE A 29 -6.98 0.55 -8.86
C ILE A 29 -7.76 -0.75 -8.90
N HIS A 30 -8.44 -1.03 -10.01
CA HIS A 30 -9.21 -2.25 -10.19
C HIS A 30 -8.71 -3.06 -11.38
N GLY A 31 -8.89 -4.36 -11.32
CA GLY A 31 -8.49 -5.29 -12.37
C GLY A 31 -8.84 -6.72 -12.00
N MET A 32 -8.63 -7.64 -12.92
CA MET A 32 -8.83 -9.07 -12.64
C MET A 32 -7.84 -9.56 -11.59
N PRO A 33 -8.21 -10.54 -10.76
CA PRO A 33 -7.29 -11.16 -9.82
C PRO A 33 -6.01 -11.65 -10.51
N GLY A 34 -4.85 -11.37 -9.90
CA GLY A 34 -3.55 -11.79 -10.44
C GLY A 34 -2.94 -10.91 -11.53
N VAL A 35 -3.62 -9.84 -11.96
CA VAL A 35 -3.08 -8.93 -13.00
C VAL A 35 -1.98 -8.00 -12.48
N GLY A 36 -1.75 -7.96 -11.15
CA GLY A 36 -0.69 -7.13 -10.55
C GLY A 36 -1.18 -5.78 -10.00
N THR A 37 -2.46 -5.67 -9.61
CA THR A 37 -3.01 -4.43 -9.04
C THR A 37 -2.31 -4.02 -7.74
N PHE A 38 -1.95 -4.98 -6.90
CA PHE A 38 -1.22 -4.71 -5.65
C PHE A 38 0.21 -4.22 -5.94
N GLU A 39 0.90 -4.88 -6.86
CA GLU A 39 2.24 -4.51 -7.31
C GLU A 39 2.28 -3.10 -7.90
N LEU A 40 1.26 -2.76 -8.71
CA LEU A 40 1.12 -1.42 -9.27
C LEU A 40 0.90 -0.37 -8.18
N ALA A 41 -0.01 -0.62 -7.24
CA ALA A 41 -0.27 0.28 -6.12
C ALA A 41 0.98 0.49 -5.26
N ARG A 42 1.71 -0.59 -4.98
CA ARG A 42 2.95 -0.55 -4.20
C ARG A 42 4.07 0.18 -4.94
N TRP A 43 4.23 -0.05 -6.24
CA TRP A 43 5.17 0.70 -7.07
C TRP A 43 4.86 2.20 -7.06
N PHE A 44 3.59 2.57 -7.18
CA PHE A 44 3.19 3.96 -7.16
C PHE A 44 3.44 4.62 -5.80
N ALA A 45 3.15 3.93 -4.69
CA ALA A 45 3.51 4.40 -3.35
C ALA A 45 5.03 4.59 -3.19
N GLU A 46 5.84 3.63 -3.66
CA GLU A 46 7.30 3.75 -3.67
C GLU A 46 7.76 4.95 -4.50
N ARG A 47 7.10 5.20 -5.63
CA ARG A 47 7.36 6.36 -6.49
C ARG A 47 7.07 7.69 -5.80
N LEU A 48 5.96 7.76 -5.05
CA LEU A 48 5.57 8.96 -4.29
C LEU A 48 6.49 9.24 -3.09
N LEU A 49 7.05 8.21 -2.50
CA LEU A 49 7.91 8.27 -1.32
C LEU A 49 9.40 8.25 -1.66
N CYS A 50 9.74 8.12 -2.94
CA CYS A 50 11.13 8.15 -3.41
C CYS A 50 11.71 9.56 -3.33
N GLU A 51 12.83 9.70 -2.61
CA GLU A 51 13.52 10.98 -2.41
C GLU A 51 14.33 11.43 -3.64
N SER A 52 14.67 10.51 -4.54
CA SER A 52 15.51 10.76 -5.72
C SER A 52 15.03 9.94 -6.90
N PRO A 53 13.84 10.25 -7.46
CA PRO A 53 13.30 9.49 -8.59
C PRO A 53 14.20 9.60 -9.82
N LYS A 54 14.20 8.56 -10.65
CA LYS A 54 14.93 8.54 -11.92
C LYS A 54 14.28 9.49 -12.95
N ALA A 55 15.00 9.76 -14.04
CA ALA A 55 14.52 10.63 -15.12
C ALA A 55 13.25 10.08 -15.81
N ASP A 56 13.08 8.76 -15.85
CA ASP A 56 11.89 8.07 -16.38
C ASP A 56 10.69 8.06 -15.41
N GLY A 57 10.83 8.71 -14.25
CA GLY A 57 9.80 8.73 -13.23
C GLY A 57 9.78 7.49 -12.33
N SER A 58 10.57 6.46 -12.56
CA SER A 58 10.59 5.27 -11.71
C SER A 58 11.30 5.50 -10.36
N PRO A 59 10.96 4.72 -9.31
CA PRO A 59 11.68 4.78 -8.05
C PRO A 59 13.15 4.45 -8.23
N CYS A 60 14.05 5.16 -7.52
CA CYS A 60 15.49 4.93 -7.66
C CYS A 60 15.97 3.59 -7.07
N GLY A 61 15.21 3.00 -6.13
CA GLY A 61 15.53 1.75 -5.45
C GLY A 61 16.69 1.84 -4.42
N LYS A 62 17.34 3.00 -4.28
CA LYS A 62 18.59 3.15 -3.49
C LYS A 62 18.47 4.15 -2.34
N CYS A 63 17.59 5.15 -2.43
CA CYS A 63 17.42 6.13 -1.37
C CYS A 63 16.85 5.50 -0.08
N PRO A 64 16.95 6.18 1.07
CA PRO A 64 16.40 5.67 2.32
C PRO A 64 14.92 5.33 2.23
N GLY A 65 14.12 6.17 1.55
CA GLY A 65 12.68 5.90 1.32
C GLY A 65 12.44 4.58 0.59
N CYS A 66 13.12 4.33 -0.54
CA CYS A 66 13.00 3.07 -1.27
C CYS A 66 13.46 1.86 -0.44
N ARG A 67 14.56 1.98 0.31
CA ARG A 67 15.03 0.88 1.18
C ARG A 67 14.00 0.52 2.25
N MET A 68 13.40 1.53 2.89
CA MET A 68 12.34 1.31 3.88
C MET A 68 11.08 0.71 3.26
N MET A 69 10.71 1.12 2.04
CA MET A 69 9.60 0.50 1.30
C MET A 69 9.87 -0.97 0.99
N HIS A 70 11.09 -1.32 0.58
CA HIS A 70 11.48 -2.72 0.33
C HIS A 70 11.47 -3.57 1.61
N ALA A 71 11.83 -2.97 2.75
CA ALA A 71 11.79 -3.62 4.05
C ALA A 71 10.39 -3.62 4.71
N ASN A 72 9.34 -3.15 4.01
CA ASN A 72 7.98 -2.99 4.53
C ASN A 72 7.88 -2.11 5.80
N GLY A 73 8.86 -1.24 6.03
CA GLY A 73 9.00 -0.43 7.25
C GLY A 73 9.00 1.09 7.01
N HIS A 74 8.47 1.59 5.89
CA HIS A 74 8.45 3.04 5.65
C HIS A 74 7.49 3.76 6.63
N PRO A 75 7.95 4.79 7.37
CA PRO A 75 7.15 5.47 8.38
C PRO A 75 5.90 6.16 7.78
N ASP A 76 6.00 6.64 6.54
CA ASP A 76 4.91 7.33 5.85
C ASP A 76 4.11 6.42 4.89
N CYS A 77 4.26 5.11 5.00
CA CYS A 77 3.46 4.14 4.27
C CYS A 77 2.80 3.14 5.23
N ARG A 78 1.52 2.87 5.03
CA ARG A 78 0.80 1.80 5.71
C ARG A 78 0.14 0.91 4.67
N ILE A 79 0.28 -0.39 4.87
CA ILE A 79 -0.36 -1.41 4.02
C ILE A 79 -1.39 -2.13 4.88
N VAL A 80 -2.64 -2.05 4.48
CA VAL A 80 -3.78 -2.68 5.14
C VAL A 80 -4.21 -3.86 4.31
N VAL A 81 -3.97 -5.05 4.82
CA VAL A 81 -4.30 -6.33 4.21
C VAL A 81 -4.93 -7.24 5.25
N SER A 82 -5.58 -8.31 4.81
CA SER A 82 -6.05 -9.35 5.74
C SER A 82 -4.87 -10.07 6.41
N GLU A 83 -5.12 -10.66 7.58
CA GLU A 83 -4.11 -11.45 8.30
C GLU A 83 -3.50 -12.57 7.43
N PHE A 84 -4.34 -13.23 6.64
CA PHE A 84 -3.90 -14.26 5.70
C PHE A 84 -2.91 -13.70 4.66
N LEU A 85 -3.23 -12.56 4.05
CA LEU A 85 -2.35 -11.93 3.05
C LEU A 85 -1.09 -11.33 3.69
N ALA A 86 -1.19 -10.77 4.88
CA ALA A 86 -0.02 -10.28 5.61
C ALA A 86 1.00 -11.39 5.83
N ASN A 87 0.54 -12.57 6.26
CA ASN A 87 1.40 -13.73 6.42
C ASN A 87 1.96 -14.24 5.08
N ALA A 88 1.13 -14.31 4.04
CA ALA A 88 1.54 -14.80 2.72
C ALA A 88 2.54 -13.89 2.00
N LEU A 89 2.47 -12.58 2.25
CA LEU A 89 3.30 -11.56 1.60
C LEU A 89 4.42 -11.00 2.51
N ASP A 90 4.59 -11.58 3.69
CA ASP A 90 5.53 -11.12 4.71
C ASP A 90 5.39 -9.61 5.02
N LEU A 91 4.15 -9.19 5.24
CA LEU A 91 3.81 -7.81 5.55
C LEU A 91 3.53 -7.61 7.04
N PRO A 92 3.83 -6.43 7.60
CA PRO A 92 3.49 -6.12 8.99
C PRO A 92 1.98 -6.24 9.23
N TYR A 93 1.60 -6.92 10.28
CA TYR A 93 0.21 -7.06 10.71
C TYR A 93 0.11 -6.79 12.23
N THR A 94 -0.86 -5.97 12.61
CA THR A 94 -1.16 -5.71 14.02
C THR A 94 -2.42 -6.50 14.39
N PRO A 95 -2.31 -7.54 15.23
CA PRO A 95 -3.47 -8.31 15.66
C PRO A 95 -4.39 -7.47 16.57
N PRO A 96 -5.68 -7.80 16.65
CA PRO A 96 -6.59 -7.17 17.61
C PRO A 96 -6.21 -7.51 19.03
N GLU A 97 -6.44 -6.58 19.97
CA GLU A 97 -6.12 -6.78 21.40
C GLU A 97 -6.85 -7.98 22.03
N THR A 98 -7.98 -8.37 21.47
CA THR A 98 -8.81 -9.51 21.91
C THR A 98 -8.68 -10.71 20.97
N SER A 99 -7.49 -11.07 20.55
CA SER A 99 -7.30 -12.25 19.71
C SER A 99 -7.49 -13.54 20.54
N SER A 100 -8.66 -14.16 20.41
CA SER A 100 -8.77 -15.58 20.71
C SER A 100 -7.83 -16.35 19.75
N SER A 101 -7.07 -17.29 20.27
CA SER A 101 -6.11 -18.12 19.54
C SER A 101 -6.80 -19.05 18.52
N SER A 102 -7.52 -18.50 17.54
CA SER A 102 -8.04 -19.29 16.45
C SER A 102 -6.88 -19.63 15.50
N LYS A 103 -6.66 -20.90 15.24
CA LYS A 103 -5.62 -21.41 14.32
C LYS A 103 -5.81 -20.97 12.86
N LYS A 104 -6.92 -20.30 12.51
CA LYS A 104 -7.26 -19.91 11.14
C LYS A 104 -7.07 -18.41 10.95
N LEU A 105 -6.15 -18.04 10.05
CA LEU A 105 -5.90 -16.66 9.68
C LEU A 105 -7.12 -16.03 8.99
N SER A 106 -7.49 -14.82 9.40
CA SER A 106 -8.61 -14.11 8.80
C SER A 106 -8.29 -13.71 7.36
N ARG A 107 -9.24 -13.94 6.45
CA ARG A 107 -9.15 -13.46 5.07
C ARG A 107 -9.76 -12.08 4.86
N GLU A 108 -10.36 -11.53 5.90
CA GLU A 108 -11.07 -10.25 5.87
C GLU A 108 -10.25 -9.15 6.49
N ILE A 109 -10.39 -7.94 5.97
CA ILE A 109 -9.83 -6.73 6.56
C ILE A 109 -10.82 -6.21 7.59
N ARG A 110 -10.37 -6.09 8.85
CA ARG A 110 -11.24 -5.75 9.98
C ARG A 110 -11.12 -4.28 10.36
N ILE A 111 -12.18 -3.75 10.97
CA ILE A 111 -12.30 -2.33 11.38
C ILE A 111 -11.16 -1.85 12.29
N HIS A 112 -10.61 -2.71 13.16
CA HIS A 112 -9.50 -2.31 14.04
C HIS A 112 -8.26 -1.85 13.27
N GLN A 113 -8.01 -2.39 12.07
CA GLN A 113 -6.89 -1.99 11.22
C GLN A 113 -7.06 -0.55 10.73
N PHE A 114 -8.30 -0.14 10.41
CA PHE A 114 -8.59 1.26 10.03
C PHE A 114 -8.54 2.20 11.24
N ARG A 115 -9.00 1.76 12.41
CA ARG A 115 -8.87 2.55 13.64
C ARG A 115 -7.41 2.83 13.99
N ALA A 116 -6.52 1.86 13.79
CA ALA A 116 -5.09 2.03 13.97
C ALA A 116 -4.44 3.03 13.00
N LEU A 117 -5.13 3.40 11.89
CA LEU A 117 -4.65 4.43 10.96
C LEU A 117 -4.96 5.86 11.44
N THR A 118 -5.84 6.06 12.40
CA THR A 118 -6.29 7.40 12.80
C THR A 118 -5.11 8.29 13.21
N ASP A 119 -4.26 7.79 14.09
CA ASP A 119 -3.08 8.54 14.54
C ASP A 119 -2.08 8.74 13.40
N PHE A 120 -1.91 7.72 12.57
CA PHE A 120 -1.06 7.83 11.38
C PHE A 120 -1.54 8.92 10.42
N LEU A 121 -2.84 9.06 10.20
CA LEU A 121 -3.41 10.04 9.26
C LEU A 121 -3.36 11.48 9.80
N THR A 122 -3.39 11.67 11.12
CA THR A 122 -3.40 13.00 11.76
C THR A 122 -2.00 13.59 11.95
N MET A 123 -0.96 12.77 12.07
CA MET A 123 0.41 13.25 12.23
C MET A 123 0.99 13.81 10.92
N ALA A 124 1.96 14.71 10.97
CA ALA A 124 2.70 15.18 9.81
C ALA A 124 3.61 14.07 9.21
N PRO A 125 3.86 14.06 7.88
CA PRO A 125 4.79 13.12 7.28
C PRO A 125 6.18 13.19 7.92
N SER A 126 6.80 12.05 8.19
CA SER A 126 8.10 11.98 8.88
C SER A 126 9.26 12.47 8.01
N ARG A 127 9.14 12.37 6.69
CA ARG A 127 10.20 12.71 5.73
C ARG A 127 9.84 13.87 4.80
N GLY A 128 8.92 14.75 5.23
CA GLY A 128 8.56 15.97 4.52
C GLY A 128 7.80 15.79 3.19
N GLY A 129 7.42 14.57 2.89
CA GLY A 129 6.74 14.21 1.67
C GLY A 129 5.23 13.98 1.86
N ARG A 130 4.76 12.91 1.31
CA ARG A 130 3.37 12.46 1.34
C ARG A 130 3.21 11.24 2.23
N ARG A 131 1.97 10.95 2.62
CA ARG A 131 1.59 9.70 3.27
C ARG A 131 0.78 8.84 2.31
N CYS A 132 1.01 7.56 2.37
CA CYS A 132 0.32 6.58 1.55
C CYS A 132 -0.32 5.51 2.42
N VAL A 133 -1.58 5.20 2.16
CA VAL A 133 -2.27 4.04 2.72
C VAL A 133 -2.69 3.16 1.55
N LEU A 134 -2.22 1.93 1.55
CA LEU A 134 -2.60 0.91 0.57
C LEU A 134 -3.58 -0.05 1.24
N VAL A 135 -4.76 -0.22 0.66
CA VAL A 135 -5.77 -1.19 1.13
C VAL A 135 -5.93 -2.26 0.06
N TYR A 136 -5.67 -3.52 0.41
CA TYR A 136 -5.74 -4.62 -0.56
C TYR A 136 -6.14 -5.96 0.08
N PRO A 137 -7.03 -6.70 -0.55
CA PRO A 137 -7.97 -6.25 -1.57
C PRO A 137 -9.12 -5.46 -0.93
N ALA A 138 -9.59 -4.41 -1.61
CA ALA A 138 -10.56 -3.48 -1.02
C ALA A 138 -11.96 -4.09 -0.86
N ASP A 139 -12.31 -5.11 -1.64
CA ASP A 139 -13.56 -5.85 -1.56
C ASP A 139 -13.66 -6.78 -0.33
N MET A 140 -12.55 -7.05 0.34
CA MET A 140 -12.50 -7.83 1.58
C MET A 140 -12.66 -7.01 2.86
N VAL A 141 -13.05 -5.75 2.75
CA VAL A 141 -13.35 -4.86 3.88
C VAL A 141 -14.75 -5.14 4.39
N LEU A 142 -14.87 -6.02 5.38
CA LEU A 142 -16.15 -6.59 5.80
C LEU A 142 -17.07 -5.63 6.57
N SER A 143 -16.52 -4.67 7.28
CA SER A 143 -17.29 -3.94 8.31
C SER A 143 -17.88 -2.60 7.83
N LEU A 144 -17.52 -2.13 6.65
CA LEU A 144 -17.94 -0.82 6.15
C LEU A 144 -19.05 -0.88 5.08
N ILE A 145 -19.35 -2.07 4.56
CA ILE A 145 -20.33 -2.26 3.49
C ILE A 145 -21.75 -2.43 4.03
N HIS A 146 -21.90 -2.69 5.32
CA HIS A 146 -23.20 -2.94 5.98
C HIS A 146 -23.72 -1.75 6.82
N ILE A 147 -23.33 -0.54 6.49
CA ILE A 147 -23.94 0.66 7.09
C ILE A 147 -24.96 1.23 6.10
#